data_ec1408c287ca011ff856b06654499e0f
#
_entry.id   ec1408c287ca011ff856b06654499e0f
#
_cell.length_a   1.000
_cell.length_b   1.000
_cell.length_c   1.000
_cell.angle_alpha   90.00
_cell.angle_beta   90.00
_cell.angle_gamma   90.00
#
_symmetry.space_group_name_H-M   'P 1'
#
loop_
_entity.id
_entity.type
_entity.pdbx_description
1 polymer ?
#
loop_
_entity_poly.entity_id
_entity_poly.type
_entity_poly.pdbx_seq_one_letter_code
_entity_poly.pdbx_strand_id
1 'polypeptide(L)'
;MAVPQEVNTRFFDRMKKQGLQFKNVVDIGCYIGAWTKIVKKAYPDANYYLIDANDKFKEELEKLGAFHCEIISEKGGERSFHYSKEENDQTGSSLYEEASNVPFETLVKNTKRLSEVLPKDIDMDFIKMDVQGAELEIIEGSLDVFMRTKFVQLECPVHPNNKGAPLFEHYINYMANCNFKVFDINSIFYNGKLMAVDFIFVNKNLP
;
A
#
# COMPACT_ATOMS: atom_id res chain seq x y z
N MET A 1 7.47 -8.31 -8.57
CA MET A 1 7.01 -9.72 -8.71
C MET A 1 5.51 -9.79 -8.54
N ALA A 2 4.80 -10.51 -9.40
CA ALA A 2 3.34 -10.57 -9.31
C ALA A 2 2.94 -11.36 -8.05
N VAL A 3 2.17 -10.73 -7.17
CA VAL A 3 1.47 -11.42 -6.06
C VAL A 3 0.64 -12.54 -6.68
N PRO A 4 0.69 -13.79 -6.16
CA PRO A 4 -0.13 -14.85 -6.68
C PRO A 4 -1.60 -14.45 -6.68
N GLN A 5 -2.19 -14.29 -7.86
CA GLN A 5 -3.54 -13.77 -8.07
C GLN A 5 -4.62 -14.53 -7.26
N GLU A 6 -4.36 -15.80 -6.95
CA GLU A 6 -5.26 -16.65 -6.17
C GLU A 6 -5.41 -16.26 -4.70
N VAL A 7 -4.38 -15.71 -4.07
CA VAL A 7 -4.43 -15.37 -2.64
C VAL A 7 -5.28 -14.12 -2.42
N ASN A 8 -5.09 -13.10 -3.24
CA ASN A 8 -5.86 -11.86 -3.17
C ASN A 8 -7.37 -12.06 -3.42
N THR A 9 -7.73 -12.87 -4.43
CA THR A 9 -9.15 -13.16 -4.71
C THR A 9 -9.81 -13.89 -3.56
N ARG A 10 -9.14 -14.84 -2.91
CA ARG A 10 -9.71 -15.62 -1.80
C ARG A 10 -10.14 -14.75 -0.62
N PHE A 11 -9.35 -13.73 -0.26
CA PHE A 11 -9.74 -12.83 0.81
C PHE A 11 -11.01 -12.05 0.46
N PHE A 12 -11.03 -11.34 -0.65
CA PHE A 12 -12.15 -10.48 -1.03
C PHE A 12 -13.43 -11.26 -1.31
N ASP A 13 -13.32 -12.42 -1.96
CA ASP A 13 -14.46 -13.32 -2.18
C ASP A 13 -15.05 -13.86 -0.86
N ARG A 14 -14.18 -14.18 0.10
CA ARG A 14 -14.60 -14.63 1.43
C ARG A 14 -15.31 -13.51 2.19
N MET A 15 -14.77 -12.29 2.21
CA MET A 15 -15.38 -11.13 2.86
C MET A 15 -16.73 -10.81 2.26
N LYS A 16 -16.86 -10.85 0.94
CA LYS A 16 -18.12 -10.65 0.24
C LYS A 16 -19.16 -11.72 0.61
N LYS A 17 -18.76 -13.00 0.67
CA LYS A 17 -19.64 -14.11 1.11
C LYS A 17 -20.10 -13.95 2.56
N GLN A 18 -19.31 -13.32 3.41
CA GLN A 18 -19.66 -12.99 4.79
C GLN A 18 -20.52 -11.73 4.92
N GLY A 19 -20.88 -11.10 3.80
CA GLY A 19 -21.73 -9.91 3.78
C GLY A 19 -21.01 -8.59 3.97
N LEU A 20 -19.66 -8.58 4.08
CA LEU A 20 -18.89 -7.34 4.15
C LEU A 20 -19.02 -6.57 2.84
N GLN A 21 -19.25 -5.26 2.97
CA GLN A 21 -19.29 -4.34 1.85
C GLN A 21 -18.10 -3.37 1.95
N PHE A 22 -17.38 -3.21 0.85
CA PHE A 22 -16.37 -2.16 0.71
C PHE A 22 -16.90 -1.09 -0.24
N LYS A 23 -16.98 0.14 0.26
CA LYS A 23 -17.46 1.32 -0.49
C LYS A 23 -16.30 2.20 -0.95
N ASN A 24 -15.25 2.31 -0.14
CA ASN A 24 -14.10 3.16 -0.41
C ASN A 24 -12.82 2.36 -0.20
N VAL A 25 -12.03 2.22 -1.26
CA VAL A 25 -10.82 1.42 -1.31
C VAL A 25 -9.66 2.28 -1.82
N VAL A 26 -8.53 2.21 -1.14
CA VAL A 26 -7.30 2.94 -1.50
C VAL A 26 -6.20 1.94 -1.85
N ASP A 27 -5.47 2.21 -2.93
CA ASP A 27 -4.30 1.45 -3.38
C ASP A 27 -3.11 2.42 -3.51
N ILE A 28 -2.19 2.39 -2.54
CA ILE A 28 -1.00 3.23 -2.51
C ILE A 28 0.20 2.41 -2.97
N GLY A 29 0.93 2.92 -3.98
CA GLY A 29 1.89 2.15 -4.75
C GLY A 29 1.15 1.20 -5.68
N CYS A 30 0.20 1.74 -6.46
CA CYS A 30 -0.73 0.94 -7.26
C CYS A 30 -0.11 0.42 -8.57
N TYR A 31 1.03 0.96 -9.02
CA TYR A 31 1.74 0.59 -10.24
C TYR A 31 0.81 0.49 -11.46
N ILE A 32 0.58 -0.70 -12.03
CA ILE A 32 -0.34 -0.95 -13.15
C ILE A 32 -1.79 -1.22 -12.72
N GLY A 33 -2.10 -1.07 -11.45
CA GLY A 33 -3.42 -1.32 -10.87
C GLY A 33 -3.83 -2.80 -10.82
N ALA A 34 -2.87 -3.73 -10.80
CA ALA A 34 -3.16 -5.17 -10.82
C ALA A 34 -3.97 -5.60 -9.61
N TRP A 35 -3.59 -5.14 -8.41
CA TRP A 35 -4.32 -5.41 -7.17
C TRP A 35 -5.73 -4.79 -7.20
N THR A 36 -5.84 -3.52 -7.59
CA THR A 36 -7.15 -2.84 -7.73
C THR A 36 -8.08 -3.59 -8.68
N LYS A 37 -7.58 -4.09 -9.82
CA LYS A 37 -8.38 -4.89 -10.78
C LYS A 37 -8.95 -6.16 -10.13
N ILE A 38 -8.20 -6.79 -9.22
CA ILE A 38 -8.64 -7.97 -8.48
C ILE A 38 -9.78 -7.59 -7.52
N VAL A 39 -9.59 -6.56 -6.70
CA VAL A 39 -10.60 -6.10 -5.74
C VAL A 39 -11.88 -5.66 -6.44
N LYS A 40 -11.75 -4.95 -7.57
CA LYS A 40 -12.88 -4.45 -8.37
C LYS A 40 -13.76 -5.56 -8.93
N LYS A 41 -13.23 -6.76 -9.17
CA LYS A 41 -14.07 -7.93 -9.54
C LYS A 41 -15.03 -8.34 -8.41
N ALA A 42 -14.57 -8.26 -7.17
CA ALA A 42 -15.40 -8.58 -6.01
C ALA A 42 -16.33 -7.41 -5.62
N TYR A 43 -15.87 -6.18 -5.71
CA TYR A 43 -16.57 -4.97 -5.30
C TYR A 43 -16.62 -3.94 -6.45
N PRO A 44 -17.38 -4.20 -7.54
CA PRO A 44 -17.38 -3.34 -8.73
C PRO A 44 -17.91 -1.92 -8.49
N ASP A 45 -18.78 -1.76 -7.49
CA ASP A 45 -19.46 -0.49 -7.17
C ASP A 45 -18.73 0.36 -6.13
N ALA A 46 -17.57 -0.09 -5.64
CA ALA A 46 -16.75 0.68 -4.72
C ALA A 46 -16.05 1.85 -5.42
N ASN A 47 -15.82 2.93 -4.68
CA ASN A 47 -14.94 4.01 -5.08
C ASN A 47 -13.49 3.57 -4.88
N TYR A 48 -12.65 3.78 -5.87
CA TYR A 48 -11.24 3.45 -5.83
C TYR A 48 -10.39 4.70 -5.93
N TYR A 49 -9.45 4.85 -5.01
CA TYR A 49 -8.45 5.91 -4.98
C TYR A 49 -7.09 5.25 -5.19
N LEU A 50 -6.45 5.56 -6.31
CA LEU A 50 -5.17 4.98 -6.71
C LEU A 50 -4.10 6.04 -6.58
N ILE A 51 -3.00 5.72 -5.90
CA ILE A 51 -1.91 6.66 -5.66
C ILE A 51 -0.60 5.99 -6.07
N ASP A 52 0.17 6.67 -6.91
CA ASP A 52 1.50 6.22 -7.32
C ASP A 52 2.41 7.42 -7.58
N ALA A 53 3.72 7.24 -7.40
CA ALA A 53 4.73 8.27 -7.71
C ALA A 53 4.94 8.47 -9.22
N ASN A 54 4.46 7.53 -10.03
CA ASN A 54 4.70 7.44 -11.47
C ASN A 54 3.38 7.55 -12.25
N ASP A 55 3.35 8.42 -13.24
CA ASP A 55 2.19 8.64 -14.10
C ASP A 55 2.19 7.82 -15.41
N LYS A 56 3.19 6.94 -15.60
CA LYS A 56 3.36 6.12 -16.81
C LYS A 56 2.09 5.36 -17.22
N PHE A 57 1.29 4.93 -16.23
CA PHE A 57 0.07 4.15 -16.45
C PHE A 57 -1.22 4.94 -16.13
N LYS A 58 -1.13 6.27 -16.11
CA LYS A 58 -2.23 7.16 -15.73
C LYS A 58 -3.54 6.85 -16.45
N GLU A 59 -3.50 6.73 -17.78
CA GLU A 59 -4.71 6.49 -18.59
C GLU A 59 -5.42 5.18 -18.24
N GLU A 60 -4.67 4.14 -17.89
CA GLU A 60 -5.19 2.85 -17.45
C GLU A 60 -5.74 2.90 -16.02
N LEU A 61 -5.05 3.64 -15.15
CA LEU A 61 -5.42 3.78 -13.75
C LEU A 61 -6.69 4.64 -13.59
N GLU A 62 -6.84 5.69 -14.36
CA GLU A 62 -8.06 6.53 -14.39
C GLU A 62 -9.32 5.75 -14.80
N LYS A 63 -9.20 4.65 -15.53
CA LYS A 63 -10.32 3.74 -15.83
C LYS A 63 -10.74 2.87 -14.63
N LEU A 64 -9.86 2.73 -13.65
CA LEU A 64 -10.11 1.94 -12.44
C LEU A 64 -10.72 2.78 -11.32
N GLY A 65 -10.33 4.05 -11.20
CA GLY A 65 -10.77 4.95 -10.14
C GLY A 65 -10.12 6.33 -10.23
N ALA A 66 -10.23 7.11 -9.15
CA ALA A 66 -9.55 8.39 -9.04
C ALA A 66 -8.04 8.17 -8.85
N PHE A 67 -7.25 8.53 -9.86
CA PHE A 67 -5.80 8.40 -9.81
C PHE A 67 -5.12 9.71 -9.38
N HIS A 68 -4.16 9.60 -8.46
CA HIS A 68 -3.35 10.69 -7.96
C HIS A 68 -1.87 10.34 -8.16
N CYS A 69 -1.17 11.13 -9.01
CA CYS A 69 0.28 11.00 -9.18
C CYS A 69 0.98 11.77 -8.06
N GLU A 70 1.18 11.11 -6.91
CA GLU A 70 1.69 11.73 -5.70
C GLU A 70 2.61 10.77 -4.93
N ILE A 71 3.60 11.34 -4.24
CA ILE A 71 4.44 10.61 -3.29
C ILE A 71 3.91 10.93 -1.89
N ILE A 72 3.57 9.89 -1.13
CA ILE A 72 3.03 10.06 0.22
C ILE A 72 4.15 9.89 1.25
N SER A 73 4.17 10.75 2.26
CA SER A 73 5.11 10.71 3.37
C SER A 73 4.48 11.19 4.68
N GLU A 74 5.26 11.13 5.77
CA GLU A 74 4.82 11.55 7.11
C GLU A 74 4.37 13.01 7.17
N LYS A 75 5.17 13.94 6.62
CA LYS A 75 4.98 15.40 6.83
C LYS A 75 4.63 16.17 5.57
N GLY A 76 4.81 15.56 4.41
CA GLY A 76 4.84 16.30 3.16
C GLY A 76 6.13 17.13 3.00
N GLY A 77 6.21 17.92 1.91
CA GLY A 77 7.39 18.72 1.57
C GLY A 77 8.43 17.96 0.76
N GLU A 78 9.61 18.57 0.63
CA GLU A 78 10.68 18.00 -0.20
C GLU A 78 11.36 16.80 0.48
N ARG A 79 11.48 15.72 -0.25
CA ARG A 79 12.14 14.47 0.16
C ARG A 79 12.96 13.91 -1.00
N SER A 80 14.05 13.20 -0.68
CA SER A 80 14.72 12.33 -1.64
C SER A 80 13.79 11.16 -1.98
N PHE A 81 13.62 10.89 -3.26
CA PHE A 81 12.89 9.75 -3.78
C PHE A 81 13.79 8.98 -4.75
N HIS A 82 13.86 7.67 -4.59
CA HIS A 82 14.72 6.77 -5.33
C HIS A 82 13.91 6.05 -6.40
N TYR A 83 14.11 6.43 -7.67
CA TYR A 83 13.49 5.78 -8.82
C TYR A 83 14.31 4.58 -9.27
N SER A 84 13.70 3.41 -9.36
CA SER A 84 14.33 2.25 -10.00
C SER A 84 14.55 2.51 -11.48
N LYS A 85 15.75 2.16 -11.99
CA LYS A 85 16.13 2.31 -13.41
C LYS A 85 16.00 1.00 -14.20
N GLU A 86 15.38 -0.01 -13.66
CA GLU A 86 15.07 -1.22 -14.45
C GLU A 86 14.12 -0.84 -15.61
N GLU A 87 14.57 -1.07 -16.85
CA GLU A 87 13.90 -0.57 -18.06
C GLU A 87 12.45 -1.06 -18.22
N ASN A 88 12.12 -2.19 -17.64
CA ASN A 88 10.80 -2.81 -17.77
C ASN A 88 9.95 -2.74 -16.52
N ASP A 89 10.53 -2.41 -15.37
CA ASP A 89 9.86 -2.53 -14.10
C ASP A 89 10.35 -1.45 -13.13
N GLN A 90 9.57 -0.37 -13.00
CA GLN A 90 9.83 0.68 -12.00
C GLN A 90 9.28 0.29 -10.62
N THR A 91 9.03 -0.99 -10.40
CA THR A 91 8.76 -1.55 -9.07
C THR A 91 10.00 -1.36 -8.21
N GLY A 92 9.82 -1.08 -6.91
CA GLY A 92 10.95 -0.83 -6.00
C GLY A 92 11.31 0.64 -5.84
N SER A 93 10.66 1.58 -6.56
CA SER A 93 10.82 3.01 -6.29
C SER A 93 10.28 3.37 -4.90
N SER A 94 11.05 4.14 -4.10
CA SER A 94 10.73 4.40 -2.70
C SER A 94 11.35 5.69 -2.15
N LEU A 95 10.88 6.12 -0.98
CA LEU A 95 11.58 7.09 -0.12
C LEU A 95 12.83 6.49 0.54
N TYR A 96 12.99 5.17 0.51
CA TYR A 96 14.14 4.45 1.04
C TYR A 96 14.99 3.87 -0.10
N GLU A 97 16.31 4.01 0.03
CA GLU A 97 17.28 3.48 -0.93
C GLU A 97 17.23 1.94 -0.91
N GLU A 98 17.06 1.32 -2.07
CA GLU A 98 17.11 -0.13 -2.19
C GLU A 98 18.50 -0.68 -1.83
N ALA A 99 18.53 -1.78 -1.07
CA ALA A 99 19.77 -2.41 -0.62
C ALA A 99 20.41 -3.35 -1.67
N SER A 100 19.73 -3.58 -2.79
CA SER A 100 20.23 -4.41 -3.90
C SER A 100 21.20 -3.63 -4.81
N ASN A 101 21.74 -4.32 -5.82
CA ASN A 101 22.56 -3.70 -6.86
C ASN A 101 21.75 -3.15 -8.04
N VAL A 102 20.44 -3.03 -7.90
CA VAL A 102 19.57 -2.42 -8.93
C VAL A 102 19.92 -0.95 -9.05
N PRO A 103 20.21 -0.46 -10.27
CA PRO A 103 20.48 0.97 -10.47
C PRO A 103 19.23 1.79 -10.16
N PHE A 104 19.42 2.91 -9.43
CA PHE A 104 18.35 3.87 -9.17
C PHE A 104 18.82 5.30 -9.40
N GLU A 105 17.88 6.20 -9.57
CA GLU A 105 18.11 7.64 -9.62
C GLU A 105 17.46 8.31 -8.43
N THR A 106 18.23 9.13 -7.72
CA THR A 106 17.71 9.90 -6.59
C THR A 106 17.34 11.30 -7.05
N LEU A 107 16.08 11.67 -6.86
CA LEU A 107 15.55 13.00 -7.17
C LEU A 107 14.90 13.60 -5.92
N VAL A 108 15.02 14.91 -5.74
CA VAL A 108 14.24 15.64 -4.74
C VAL A 108 12.83 15.84 -5.30
N LYS A 109 11.84 15.39 -4.57
CA LYS A 109 10.42 15.48 -4.94
C LYS A 109 9.59 16.05 -3.81
N ASN A 110 8.53 16.76 -4.16
CA ASN A 110 7.52 17.15 -3.20
C ASN A 110 6.66 15.93 -2.84
N THR A 111 6.42 15.77 -1.56
CA THR A 111 5.57 14.72 -1.00
C THR A 111 4.36 15.35 -0.32
N LYS A 112 3.31 14.56 -0.07
CA LYS A 112 2.10 14.95 0.65
C LYS A 112 1.78 13.96 1.76
N ARG A 113 1.01 14.39 2.75
CA ARG A 113 0.36 13.43 3.67
C ARG A 113 -0.83 12.81 2.98
N LEU A 114 -1.18 11.59 3.34
CA LEU A 114 -2.33 10.90 2.76
C LEU A 114 -3.64 11.67 2.98
N SER A 115 -3.78 12.32 4.14
CA SER A 115 -4.92 13.17 4.49
C SER A 115 -5.07 14.44 3.62
N GLU A 116 -4.04 14.81 2.84
CA GLU A 116 -4.10 15.92 1.89
C GLU A 116 -4.55 15.48 0.49
N VAL A 117 -4.52 14.17 0.22
CA VAL A 117 -4.86 13.57 -1.09
C VAL A 117 -6.25 12.95 -1.07
N LEU A 118 -6.62 12.29 0.02
CA LEU A 118 -7.93 11.63 0.15
C LEU A 118 -9.04 12.61 0.56
N PRO A 119 -10.30 12.33 0.21
CA PRO A 119 -11.45 13.09 0.69
C PRO A 119 -11.55 13.10 2.22
N LYS A 120 -11.75 14.27 2.83
CA LYS A 120 -11.66 14.45 4.29
C LYS A 120 -12.77 13.77 5.10
N ASP A 121 -13.99 13.71 4.53
CA ASP A 121 -15.20 13.31 5.25
C ASP A 121 -15.66 11.87 4.88
N ILE A 122 -14.75 11.07 4.34
CA ILE A 122 -15.06 9.70 3.90
C ILE A 122 -14.18 8.71 4.66
N ASP A 123 -14.84 7.74 5.30
CA ASP A 123 -14.14 6.62 5.93
C ASP A 123 -13.71 5.60 4.87
N MET A 124 -12.49 5.08 5.02
CA MET A 124 -11.96 4.07 4.11
C MET A 124 -12.27 2.68 4.65
N ASP A 125 -12.84 1.82 3.82
CA ASP A 125 -13.08 0.43 4.21
C ASP A 125 -11.80 -0.40 4.10
N PHE A 126 -10.96 -0.10 3.09
CA PHE A 126 -9.72 -0.83 2.87
C PHE A 126 -8.63 0.08 2.31
N ILE A 127 -7.44 0.06 2.92
CA ILE A 127 -6.23 0.69 2.38
C ILE A 127 -5.17 -0.38 2.17
N LYS A 128 -4.65 -0.51 0.95
CA LYS A 128 -3.43 -1.28 0.66
C LYS A 128 -2.28 -0.31 0.49
N MET A 129 -1.14 -0.64 1.08
CA MET A 129 0.14 0.06 0.84
C MET A 129 1.22 -0.93 0.44
N ASP A 130 1.97 -0.51 -0.59
CA ASP A 130 3.14 -1.20 -1.11
C ASP A 130 4.07 -0.12 -1.67
N VAL A 131 4.79 0.51 -0.75
CA VAL A 131 5.63 1.69 -1.02
C VAL A 131 7.08 1.47 -0.60
N GLN A 132 7.42 0.18 -0.47
CA GLN A 132 8.79 -0.30 -0.31
C GLN A 132 9.50 0.32 0.92
N GLY A 133 8.82 0.25 2.08
CA GLY A 133 9.37 0.59 3.39
C GLY A 133 8.85 1.90 4.01
N ALA A 134 8.08 2.72 3.27
CA ALA A 134 7.55 3.98 3.80
C ALA A 134 6.17 3.85 4.48
N GLU A 135 5.63 2.62 4.61
CA GLU A 135 4.27 2.39 5.09
C GLU A 135 4.03 2.96 6.49
N LEU A 136 4.94 2.71 7.43
CA LEU A 136 4.74 3.15 8.82
C LEU A 136 4.83 4.68 8.95
N GLU A 137 5.72 5.35 8.20
CA GLU A 137 5.77 6.81 8.22
C GLU A 137 4.52 7.44 7.60
N ILE A 138 3.93 6.82 6.57
CA ILE A 138 2.67 7.26 5.96
C ILE A 138 1.53 7.15 6.97
N ILE A 139 1.46 6.04 7.71
CA ILE A 139 0.47 5.87 8.77
C ILE A 139 0.64 6.93 9.85
N GLU A 140 1.87 7.18 10.31
CA GLU A 140 2.18 8.18 11.33
C GLU A 140 1.74 9.59 10.90
N GLY A 141 2.02 9.97 9.66
CA GLY A 141 1.64 11.26 9.10
C GLY A 141 0.14 11.46 8.84
N SER A 142 -0.65 10.38 8.88
CA SER A 142 -2.07 10.41 8.52
C SER A 142 -2.92 9.53 9.44
N LEU A 143 -2.60 9.51 10.73
CA LEU A 143 -3.33 8.73 11.75
C LEU A 143 -4.84 9.01 11.74
N ASP A 144 -5.25 10.24 11.45
CA ASP A 144 -6.66 10.63 11.32
C ASP A 144 -7.41 9.84 10.24
N VAL A 145 -6.74 9.46 9.14
CA VAL A 145 -7.29 8.59 8.10
C VAL A 145 -7.32 7.14 8.58
N PHE A 146 -6.20 6.65 9.14
CA PHE A 146 -6.09 5.24 9.51
C PHE A 146 -6.98 4.88 10.70
N MET A 147 -7.20 5.77 11.66
CA MET A 147 -8.12 5.53 12.77
C MET A 147 -9.58 5.34 12.33
N ARG A 148 -9.95 5.82 11.14
CA ARG A 148 -11.27 5.65 10.50
C ARG A 148 -11.26 4.57 9.41
N THR A 149 -10.15 3.85 9.23
CA THR A 149 -10.01 2.78 8.24
C THR A 149 -10.31 1.43 8.87
N LYS A 150 -11.13 0.60 8.22
CA LYS A 150 -11.48 -0.74 8.73
C LYS A 150 -10.36 -1.76 8.56
N PHE A 151 -9.83 -1.87 7.34
CA PHE A 151 -8.79 -2.84 7.01
C PHE A 151 -7.59 -2.14 6.39
N VAL A 152 -6.40 -2.61 6.73
CA VAL A 152 -5.13 -2.13 6.15
C VAL A 152 -4.31 -3.34 5.73
N GLN A 153 -3.90 -3.38 4.46
CA GLN A 153 -2.95 -4.39 3.96
C GLN A 153 -1.57 -3.74 3.82
N LEU A 154 -0.56 -4.38 4.40
CA LEU A 154 0.84 -3.96 4.35
C LEU A 154 1.73 -5.11 3.92
N GLU A 155 2.67 -4.85 3.03
CA GLU A 155 3.82 -5.72 2.82
C GLU A 155 4.80 -5.52 3.98
N CYS A 156 5.08 -6.60 4.72
CA CYS A 156 5.96 -6.58 5.88
C CYS A 156 7.23 -7.38 5.55
N PRO A 157 8.35 -6.72 5.23
CA PRO A 157 9.60 -7.40 4.88
C PRO A 157 10.21 -8.07 6.11
N VAL A 158 10.68 -9.31 5.94
CA VAL A 158 11.41 -10.09 6.97
C VAL A 158 12.91 -9.81 6.90
N HIS A 159 13.39 -9.42 5.71
CA HIS A 159 14.77 -9.04 5.50
C HIS A 159 14.88 -7.63 4.92
N PRO A 160 15.96 -6.90 5.20
CA PRO A 160 16.16 -5.56 4.67
C PRO A 160 16.24 -5.55 3.15
N ASN A 161 15.19 -5.05 2.48
CA ASN A 161 15.18 -4.78 1.05
C ASN A 161 15.57 -3.31 0.78
N ASN A 162 15.20 -2.43 1.68
CA ASN A 162 15.48 -1.00 1.60
C ASN A 162 16.27 -0.55 2.84
N LYS A 163 17.31 0.27 2.66
CA LYS A 163 18.21 0.70 3.73
C LYS A 163 17.46 1.53 4.78
N GLY A 164 17.47 1.06 6.02
CA GLY A 164 16.83 1.74 7.14
C GLY A 164 15.30 1.62 7.20
N ALA A 165 14.67 0.94 6.25
CA ALA A 165 13.24 0.66 6.28
C ALA A 165 12.88 -0.29 7.44
N PRO A 166 11.65 -0.18 7.99
CA PRO A 166 11.16 -1.08 9.02
C PRO A 166 11.14 -2.54 8.57
N LEU A 167 11.27 -3.47 9.51
CA LEU A 167 11.11 -4.89 9.30
C LEU A 167 9.83 -5.40 9.96
N PHE A 168 9.47 -6.63 9.65
CA PHE A 168 8.28 -7.35 10.09
C PHE A 168 7.83 -7.05 11.53
N GLU A 169 8.73 -7.15 12.51
CA GLU A 169 8.42 -6.92 13.92
C GLU A 169 8.01 -5.48 14.21
N HIS A 170 8.55 -4.51 13.48
CA HIS A 170 8.18 -3.09 13.61
C HIS A 170 6.74 -2.87 13.15
N TYR A 171 6.34 -3.48 12.02
CA TYR A 171 4.96 -3.37 11.52
C TYR A 171 3.94 -3.95 12.50
N ILE A 172 4.20 -5.15 13.03
CA ILE A 172 3.28 -5.80 13.98
C ILE A 172 3.12 -4.95 15.25
N ASN A 173 4.24 -4.48 15.83
CA ASN A 173 4.21 -3.67 17.03
C ASN A 173 3.54 -2.31 16.81
N TYR A 174 3.87 -1.63 15.71
CA TYR A 174 3.30 -0.32 15.39
C TYR A 174 1.79 -0.40 15.18
N MET A 175 1.33 -1.35 14.36
CA MET A 175 -0.10 -1.56 14.10
C MET A 175 -0.87 -1.93 15.37
N ALA A 176 -0.27 -2.74 16.25
CA ALA A 176 -0.87 -3.06 17.55
C ALA A 176 -1.07 -1.81 18.42
N ASN A 177 -0.10 -0.90 18.43
CA ASN A 177 -0.16 0.38 19.16
C ASN A 177 -1.20 1.34 18.53
N CYS A 178 -1.40 1.28 17.21
CA CYS A 178 -2.47 2.01 16.51
C CYS A 178 -3.85 1.34 16.60
N ASN A 179 -4.02 0.39 17.54
CA ASN A 179 -5.27 -0.33 17.77
C ASN A 179 -5.75 -1.23 16.60
N PHE A 180 -4.83 -1.68 15.77
CA PHE A 180 -5.07 -2.73 14.79
C PHE A 180 -4.65 -4.11 15.34
N LYS A 181 -5.17 -5.16 14.74
CA LYS A 181 -4.70 -6.54 14.95
C LYS A 181 -4.59 -7.25 13.60
N VAL A 182 -3.68 -8.20 13.51
CA VAL A 182 -3.62 -9.11 12.35
C VAL A 182 -4.96 -9.82 12.22
N PHE A 183 -5.52 -9.76 11.02
CA PHE A 183 -6.78 -10.39 10.66
C PHE A 183 -6.55 -11.57 9.73
N ASP A 184 -5.65 -11.41 8.75
CA ASP A 184 -5.36 -12.44 7.74
C ASP A 184 -3.97 -12.27 7.15
N ILE A 185 -3.51 -13.28 6.43
CA ILE A 185 -2.34 -13.23 5.56
C ILE A 185 -2.84 -13.30 4.12
N ASN A 186 -2.51 -12.29 3.33
CA ASN A 186 -2.93 -12.21 1.94
C ASN A 186 -1.96 -12.92 1.00
N SER A 187 -0.66 -12.70 1.17
CA SER A 187 0.38 -13.40 0.43
C SER A 187 1.65 -13.61 1.25
N ILE A 188 2.45 -14.57 0.84
CA ILE A 188 3.75 -14.88 1.42
C ILE A 188 4.76 -14.96 0.29
N PHE A 189 5.83 -14.19 0.40
CA PHE A 189 6.85 -14.11 -0.62
C PHE A 189 8.10 -14.88 -0.21
N TYR A 190 8.53 -15.82 -1.05
CA TYR A 190 9.74 -16.62 -0.89
C TYR A 190 10.71 -16.40 -2.06
N ASN A 191 12.01 -16.26 -1.71
CA ASN A 191 13.12 -16.33 -2.64
C ASN A 191 14.29 -17.06 -1.96
N GLY A 192 14.25 -18.40 -1.99
CA GLY A 192 15.15 -19.27 -1.24
C GLY A 192 14.92 -19.24 0.28
N LYS A 193 14.37 -18.17 0.80
CA LYS A 193 13.94 -17.95 2.19
C LYS A 193 12.71 -17.05 2.23
N LEU A 194 12.06 -16.94 3.39
CA LEU A 194 10.96 -16.01 3.58
C LEU A 194 11.46 -14.56 3.43
N MET A 195 10.91 -13.81 2.50
CA MET A 195 11.31 -12.43 2.20
C MET A 195 10.35 -11.41 2.79
N ALA A 196 9.05 -11.59 2.55
CA ALA A 196 8.00 -10.69 3.02
C ALA A 196 6.68 -11.43 3.23
N VAL A 197 5.80 -10.84 4.00
CA VAL A 197 4.43 -11.30 4.23
C VAL A 197 3.48 -10.12 4.08
N ASP A 198 2.45 -10.28 3.26
CA ASP A 198 1.34 -9.32 3.19
C ASP A 198 0.33 -9.61 4.28
N PHE A 199 0.32 -8.80 5.31
CA PHE A 199 -0.70 -8.87 6.35
C PHE A 199 -1.89 -7.98 6.03
N ILE A 200 -3.07 -8.49 6.36
CA ILE A 200 -4.29 -7.69 6.48
C ILE A 200 -4.54 -7.47 7.96
N PHE A 201 -4.56 -6.21 8.35
CA PHE A 201 -4.91 -5.77 9.70
C PHE A 201 -6.34 -5.27 9.74
N VAL A 202 -7.02 -5.48 10.86
CA VAL A 202 -8.35 -4.94 11.12
C VAL A 202 -8.32 -3.99 12.31
N ASN A 203 -9.00 -2.88 12.19
CA ASN A 203 -9.18 -1.90 13.27
C ASN A 203 -10.10 -2.48 14.35
N LYS A 204 -9.60 -2.52 15.60
CA LYS A 204 -10.36 -3.09 16.74
C LYS A 204 -11.54 -2.22 17.18
N ASN A 205 -11.55 -0.94 16.81
CA ASN A 205 -12.61 0.02 17.18
C ASN A 205 -13.78 0.04 16.18
N LEU A 206 -13.61 -0.54 15.00
CA LEU A 206 -14.62 -0.51 13.95
C LEU A 206 -15.25 -1.89 13.77
N PRO A 207 -16.57 -1.97 13.68
CA PRO A 207 -17.31 -3.22 13.50
C PRO A 207 -17.10 -3.84 12.11
#